data_b9a895608901edf473b71ed8418311d5
#
_entry.id   b9a895608901edf473b71ed8418311d5
#
_cell.length_a   1.000
_cell.length_b   1.000
_cell.length_c   1.000
_cell.angle_alpha   90.00
_cell.angle_beta   90.00
_cell.angle_gamma   90.00
#
_symmetry.space_group_name_H-M   'P 1'
#
loop_
_entity.id
_entity.type
_entity.pdbx_description
1 polymer ?
#
loop_
_entity_poly.entity_id
_entity_poly.type
_entity_poly.pdbx_seq_one_letter_code
_entity_poly.pdbx_strand_id
1 'polypeptide(L)'
;VADHDRTANVAIDESLSTATSDLYVLPTSVVIKAGESKGILPITMKRAALLQEKSVKLYIKVQTSDDFAPGVNEENHILVIWNDMVSKPTNWDDLEEFFGEYSTTKYRFMIANAGGITGFDTDMMSWAELQSYKIKFVNALNKYNEEHPDSPLRDENGVLVTF
;
A
#
# COMPACT_ATOMS: atom_id res chain seq x y z
N VAL A 1 -24.86 17.24 -20.10
CA VAL A 1 -24.86 17.46 -18.66
C VAL A 1 -26.30 17.57 -18.19
N ALA A 2 -26.72 16.84 -17.17
CA ALA A 2 -28.09 16.84 -16.67
C ALA A 2 -28.31 18.00 -15.68
N ASP A 3 -29.56 18.42 -15.56
CA ASP A 3 -30.01 19.50 -14.67
C ASP A 3 -30.36 19.01 -13.25
N HIS A 4 -30.21 17.72 -12.99
CA HIS A 4 -30.47 17.07 -11.71
C HIS A 4 -29.32 16.12 -11.31
N ASP A 5 -29.26 15.76 -10.03
CA ASP A 5 -28.34 14.76 -9.51
C ASP A 5 -28.67 13.40 -10.09
N ARG A 6 -27.62 12.62 -10.44
CA ARG A 6 -27.75 11.27 -11.00
C ARG A 6 -26.93 10.29 -10.17
N THR A 7 -27.44 9.08 -10.00
CA THR A 7 -26.81 8.05 -9.20
C THR A 7 -26.35 6.89 -10.08
N ALA A 8 -25.05 6.60 -10.06
CA ALA A 8 -24.48 5.40 -10.67
C ALA A 8 -24.26 4.33 -9.60
N ASN A 9 -24.83 3.15 -9.81
CA ASN A 9 -24.65 2.00 -8.95
C ASN A 9 -23.41 1.21 -9.37
N VAL A 10 -22.69 0.68 -8.38
CA VAL A 10 -21.51 -0.18 -8.59
C VAL A 10 -21.66 -1.48 -7.80
N ALA A 11 -21.07 -2.53 -8.34
CA ALA A 11 -20.99 -3.83 -7.68
C ALA A 11 -19.61 -4.46 -7.90
N ILE A 12 -19.32 -5.43 -7.05
CA ILE A 12 -18.12 -6.23 -7.14
C ILE A 12 -18.43 -7.49 -7.94
N ASP A 13 -17.57 -7.84 -8.87
CA ASP A 13 -17.56 -9.16 -9.47
C ASP A 13 -16.71 -10.10 -8.62
N GLU A 14 -17.36 -10.91 -7.79
CA GLU A 14 -16.68 -11.81 -6.86
C GLU A 14 -15.90 -12.91 -7.58
N SER A 15 -16.32 -13.30 -8.79
CA SER A 15 -15.64 -14.33 -9.57
C SER A 15 -14.28 -13.87 -10.12
N LEU A 16 -14.10 -12.56 -10.29
CA LEU A 16 -12.87 -11.93 -10.77
C LEU A 16 -12.08 -11.23 -9.66
N SER A 17 -12.62 -11.17 -8.45
CA SER A 17 -12.00 -10.56 -7.28
C SER A 17 -11.33 -11.59 -6.38
N THR A 18 -10.22 -11.21 -5.76
CA THR A 18 -9.54 -12.00 -4.73
C THR A 18 -9.47 -11.27 -3.38
N ALA A 19 -9.84 -9.98 -3.37
CA ALA A 19 -9.93 -9.20 -2.15
C ALA A 19 -11.19 -9.58 -1.37
N THR A 20 -11.03 -9.92 -0.10
CA THR A 20 -12.14 -10.17 0.83
C THR A 20 -12.68 -8.85 1.38
N SER A 21 -13.93 -8.83 1.82
CA SER A 21 -14.66 -7.61 2.24
C SER A 21 -14.03 -6.88 3.42
N ASP A 22 -13.19 -7.54 4.20
CA ASP A 22 -12.42 -6.94 5.30
C ASP A 22 -11.23 -6.10 4.82
N LEU A 23 -10.79 -6.25 3.57
CA LEU A 23 -9.63 -5.57 2.98
C LEU A 23 -9.93 -4.21 2.34
N TYR A 24 -11.20 -3.84 2.21
CA TYR A 24 -11.57 -2.56 1.58
C TYR A 24 -12.87 -1.99 2.15
N VAL A 25 -13.13 -0.74 1.80
CA VAL A 25 -14.45 -0.10 1.94
C VAL A 25 -14.81 0.49 0.59
N LEU A 26 -15.94 0.08 0.04
CA LEU A 26 -16.46 0.53 -1.24
C LEU A 26 -17.92 0.94 -1.08
N PRO A 27 -18.31 2.18 -1.43
CA PRO A 27 -19.72 2.56 -1.55
C PRO A 27 -20.42 1.78 -2.66
N THR A 28 -21.70 1.53 -2.51
CA THR A 28 -22.50 0.83 -3.54
C THR A 28 -22.96 1.74 -4.67
N SER A 29 -22.79 3.04 -4.51
CA SER A 29 -23.16 4.03 -5.51
C SER A 29 -22.32 5.30 -5.40
N VAL A 30 -22.33 6.08 -6.48
CA VAL A 30 -21.76 7.43 -6.54
C VAL A 30 -22.76 8.39 -7.13
N VAL A 31 -22.87 9.59 -6.53
CA VAL A 31 -23.73 10.66 -7.03
C VAL A 31 -22.92 11.60 -7.93
N ILE A 32 -23.43 11.84 -9.13
CA ILE A 32 -22.94 12.84 -10.07
C ILE A 32 -23.88 14.04 -9.97
N LYS A 33 -23.38 15.15 -9.47
CA LYS A 33 -24.17 16.34 -9.21
C LYS A 33 -24.75 16.96 -10.49
N ALA A 34 -25.87 17.65 -10.34
CA ALA A 34 -26.43 18.48 -11.41
C ALA A 34 -25.36 19.41 -11.98
N GLY A 35 -25.28 19.52 -13.30
CA GLY A 35 -24.25 20.31 -13.95
C GLY A 35 -22.88 19.63 -14.09
N GLU A 36 -22.64 18.50 -13.43
CA GLU A 36 -21.37 17.77 -13.51
C GLU A 36 -21.43 16.63 -14.53
N SER A 37 -20.28 16.26 -15.08
CA SER A 37 -20.13 15.11 -15.99
C SER A 37 -19.43 13.92 -15.32
N LYS A 38 -18.92 14.10 -14.11
CA LYS A 38 -18.12 13.11 -13.38
C LYS A 38 -18.56 13.01 -11.92
N GLY A 39 -18.45 11.81 -11.36
CA GLY A 39 -18.54 11.53 -9.94
C GLY A 39 -17.26 10.89 -9.44
N ILE A 40 -17.01 10.95 -8.15
CA ILE A 40 -15.85 10.33 -7.50
C ILE A 40 -16.35 9.15 -6.66
N LEU A 41 -15.85 7.95 -6.95
CA LEU A 41 -16.07 6.74 -6.16
C LEU A 41 -14.87 6.56 -5.21
N PRO A 42 -14.99 6.86 -3.92
CA PRO A 42 -13.90 6.66 -2.97
C PRO A 42 -13.74 5.17 -2.65
N ILE A 43 -12.54 4.64 -2.78
CA ILE A 43 -12.19 3.27 -2.40
C ILE A 43 -11.15 3.36 -1.29
N THR A 44 -11.46 2.83 -0.11
CA THR A 44 -10.48 2.72 0.98
C THR A 44 -9.91 1.31 1.02
N MET A 45 -8.62 1.18 0.81
CA MET A 45 -7.89 -0.08 0.92
C MET A 45 -7.31 -0.21 2.33
N LYS A 46 -7.51 -1.36 2.97
CA LYS A 46 -7.02 -1.64 4.31
C LYS A 46 -5.75 -2.47 4.24
N ARG A 47 -4.84 -2.24 5.17
CA ARG A 47 -3.63 -3.06 5.34
C ARG A 47 -3.96 -4.34 6.09
N ALA A 48 -3.31 -5.44 5.68
CA ALA A 48 -3.42 -6.74 6.35
C ALA A 48 -2.12 -7.53 6.15
N ALA A 49 -1.82 -8.48 7.04
CA ALA A 49 -0.63 -9.32 6.94
C ALA A 49 -0.55 -10.07 5.60
N LEU A 50 -1.69 -10.55 5.09
CA LEU A 50 -1.81 -11.21 3.80
C LEU A 50 -1.22 -10.38 2.64
N LEU A 51 -1.37 -9.05 2.67
CA LEU A 51 -0.89 -8.15 1.62
C LEU A 51 0.63 -8.01 1.61
N GLN A 52 1.29 -8.45 2.67
CA GLN A 52 2.75 -8.50 2.73
C GLN A 52 3.33 -9.66 1.92
N GLU A 53 2.51 -10.65 1.61
CA GLU A 53 2.90 -11.87 0.90
C GLU A 53 2.37 -11.91 -0.53
N LYS A 54 1.19 -11.32 -0.78
CA LYS A 54 0.56 -11.35 -2.10
C LYS A 54 -0.29 -10.12 -2.39
N SER A 55 -0.47 -9.87 -3.68
CA SER A 55 -1.43 -8.88 -4.18
C SER A 55 -2.85 -9.43 -4.15
N VAL A 56 -3.81 -8.55 -3.92
CA VAL A 56 -5.23 -8.85 -4.09
C VAL A 56 -5.83 -7.99 -5.19
N LYS A 57 -6.95 -8.44 -5.73
CA LYS A 57 -7.67 -7.82 -6.85
C LYS A 57 -9.10 -7.53 -6.42
N LEU A 58 -9.61 -6.37 -6.81
CA LEU A 58 -11.00 -5.99 -6.66
C LEU A 58 -11.52 -5.55 -8.03
N TYR A 59 -12.45 -6.32 -8.59
CA TYR A 59 -13.10 -6.03 -9.85
C TYR A 59 -14.43 -5.36 -9.58
N ILE A 60 -14.54 -4.07 -9.94
CA ILE A 60 -15.72 -3.23 -9.71
C ILE A 60 -16.35 -2.95 -11.05
N LYS A 61 -17.66 -3.14 -11.14
CA LYS A 61 -18.42 -2.88 -12.37
C LYS A 61 -19.59 -1.95 -12.09
N VAL A 62 -19.94 -1.16 -13.10
CA VAL A 62 -21.15 -0.34 -13.09
C VAL A 62 -22.37 -1.24 -13.22
N GLN A 63 -23.38 -0.99 -12.43
CA GLN A 63 -24.67 -1.65 -12.52
C GLN A 63 -25.74 -0.68 -13.05
N THR A 64 -26.82 -1.24 -13.58
CA THR A 64 -28.00 -0.46 -13.94
C THR A 64 -28.52 0.31 -12.73
N SER A 65 -28.84 1.58 -12.94
CA SER A 65 -29.57 2.43 -12.02
C SER A 65 -30.72 3.10 -12.77
N ASP A 66 -31.48 3.94 -12.10
CA ASP A 66 -32.54 4.72 -12.77
C ASP A 66 -31.93 5.71 -13.79
N ASP A 67 -30.70 6.16 -13.54
CA ASP A 67 -30.03 7.19 -14.34
C ASP A 67 -29.04 6.63 -15.37
N PHE A 68 -28.54 5.40 -15.17
CA PHE A 68 -27.48 4.83 -16.01
C PHE A 68 -27.68 3.35 -16.33
N ALA A 69 -27.38 3.01 -17.60
CA ALA A 69 -27.13 1.64 -18.04
C ALA A 69 -25.61 1.34 -17.93
N PRO A 70 -25.20 0.07 -17.85
CA PRO A 70 -23.78 -0.31 -17.71
C PRO A 70 -22.84 0.18 -18.81
N GLY A 71 -23.32 0.56 -19.98
CA GLY A 71 -22.47 0.98 -21.10
C GLY A 71 -21.74 -0.19 -21.79
N VAL A 72 -20.66 0.13 -22.50
CA VAL A 72 -19.84 -0.86 -23.21
C VAL A 72 -18.92 -1.62 -22.25
N ASN A 73 -18.66 -2.89 -22.54
CA ASN A 73 -17.94 -3.78 -21.63
C ASN A 73 -16.52 -3.29 -21.29
N GLU A 74 -15.86 -2.61 -22.23
CA GLU A 74 -14.48 -2.15 -22.08
C GLU A 74 -14.35 -0.98 -21.08
N GLU A 75 -15.45 -0.24 -20.84
CA GLU A 75 -15.43 0.99 -20.05
C GLU A 75 -16.35 0.96 -18.81
N ASN A 76 -17.04 -0.16 -18.57
CA ASN A 76 -18.02 -0.27 -17.50
C ASN A 76 -17.46 -0.86 -16.20
N HIS A 77 -16.16 -1.09 -16.14
CA HIS A 77 -15.50 -1.69 -14.99
C HIS A 77 -14.11 -1.10 -14.71
N ILE A 78 -13.63 -1.36 -13.51
CA ILE A 78 -12.25 -1.07 -13.10
C ILE A 78 -11.70 -2.25 -12.30
N LEU A 79 -10.44 -2.58 -12.55
CA LEU A 79 -9.68 -3.53 -11.74
C LEU A 79 -8.70 -2.77 -10.85
N VAL A 80 -8.88 -2.89 -9.54
CA VAL A 80 -7.95 -2.36 -8.53
C VAL A 80 -7.10 -3.50 -8.01
N ILE A 81 -5.78 -3.34 -8.05
CA ILE A 81 -4.81 -4.32 -7.54
C ILE A 81 -3.94 -3.61 -6.51
N TRP A 82 -3.79 -4.21 -5.33
CA TRP A 82 -2.90 -3.66 -4.31
C TRP A 82 -2.24 -4.75 -3.46
N ASN A 83 -1.14 -4.37 -2.84
CA ASN A 83 -0.40 -5.16 -1.86
C ASN A 83 0.35 -4.24 -0.89
N ASP A 84 0.98 -4.84 0.11
CA ASP A 84 1.87 -4.20 1.07
C ASP A 84 3.26 -4.90 1.04
N MET A 85 3.64 -5.41 -0.12
CA MET A 85 4.94 -6.05 -0.32
C MET A 85 6.04 -5.00 -0.38
N VAL A 86 7.13 -5.29 0.30
CA VAL A 86 8.35 -4.47 0.26
C VAL A 86 9.39 -5.22 -0.58
N SER A 87 9.80 -4.61 -1.68
CA SER A 87 10.84 -5.15 -2.55
C SER A 87 12.22 -4.62 -2.16
N LYS A 88 13.29 -5.39 -2.41
CA LYS A 88 14.66 -4.89 -2.31
C LYS A 88 14.81 -3.69 -3.25
N PRO A 89 15.23 -2.51 -2.75
CA PRO A 89 15.55 -1.38 -3.59
C PRO A 89 16.66 -1.73 -4.59
N THR A 90 16.58 -1.18 -5.80
CA THR A 90 17.58 -1.45 -6.85
C THR A 90 18.96 -0.91 -6.51
N ASN A 91 19.03 0.11 -5.66
CA ASN A 91 20.26 0.74 -5.17
C ASN A 91 20.73 0.18 -3.82
N TRP A 92 20.25 -1.02 -3.39
CA TRP A 92 20.64 -1.55 -2.08
C TRP A 92 22.15 -1.81 -1.96
N ASP A 93 22.79 -2.15 -3.03
CA ASP A 93 24.23 -2.42 -3.02
C ASP A 93 25.04 -1.17 -2.60
N ASP A 94 24.54 0.04 -2.92
CA ASP A 94 25.11 1.31 -2.45
C ASP A 94 24.73 1.64 -1.00
N LEU A 95 23.59 1.11 -0.53
CA LEU A 95 23.12 1.29 0.84
C LEU A 95 23.70 0.27 1.82
N GLU A 96 24.28 -0.80 1.33
CA GLU A 96 24.78 -1.91 2.15
C GLU A 96 25.92 -1.49 3.08
N GLU A 97 26.78 -0.56 2.66
CA GLU A 97 27.83 0.00 3.53
C GLU A 97 27.28 0.73 4.76
N PHE A 98 26.05 1.29 4.65
CA PHE A 98 25.38 2.00 5.74
C PHE A 98 24.54 1.07 6.59
N PHE A 99 23.75 0.19 5.96
CA PHE A 99 22.68 -0.56 6.63
C PHE A 99 22.92 -2.07 6.68
N GLY A 100 24.03 -2.56 6.06
CA GLY A 100 24.35 -3.97 5.98
C GLY A 100 23.48 -4.76 5.03
N GLU A 101 23.58 -6.09 5.06
CA GLU A 101 22.82 -6.97 4.17
C GLU A 101 21.32 -6.70 4.20
N TYR A 102 20.70 -6.82 3.01
CA TYR A 102 19.26 -6.65 2.87
C TYR A 102 18.48 -7.78 3.56
N SER A 103 17.42 -7.42 4.24
CA SER A 103 16.30 -8.31 4.50
C SER A 103 14.99 -7.51 4.40
N THR A 104 13.91 -8.17 4.04
CA THR A 104 12.58 -7.53 3.94
C THR A 104 12.15 -6.96 5.28
N THR A 105 12.39 -7.69 6.36
CA THR A 105 12.10 -7.27 7.74
C THR A 105 12.90 -6.03 8.12
N LYS A 106 14.21 -6.02 7.84
CA LYS A 106 15.07 -4.83 8.07
C LYS A 106 14.54 -3.61 7.33
N TYR A 107 14.27 -3.75 6.04
CA TYR A 107 13.82 -2.61 5.24
C TYR A 107 12.44 -2.10 5.66
N ARG A 108 11.51 -2.98 6.03
CA ARG A 108 10.23 -2.58 6.66
C ARG A 108 10.43 -1.81 7.95
N PHE A 109 11.35 -2.29 8.79
CA PHE A 109 11.69 -1.60 10.04
C PHE A 109 12.27 -0.21 9.78
N MET A 110 13.15 -0.08 8.77
CA MET A 110 13.71 1.21 8.35
C MET A 110 12.61 2.18 7.92
N ILE A 111 11.72 1.78 7.00
CA ILE A 111 10.61 2.62 6.50
C ILE A 111 9.70 3.05 7.65
N ALA A 112 9.35 2.13 8.56
CA ALA A 112 8.50 2.42 9.72
C ALA A 112 9.12 3.47 10.67
N ASN A 113 10.44 3.51 10.76
CA ASN A 113 11.19 4.41 11.65
C ASN A 113 11.82 5.60 10.93
N ALA A 114 11.66 5.72 9.61
CA ALA A 114 12.28 6.79 8.82
C ALA A 114 11.60 8.17 9.01
N GLY A 115 10.36 8.22 9.52
CA GLY A 115 9.66 9.48 9.75
C GLY A 115 8.99 10.04 8.50
N GLY A 116 8.44 9.15 7.65
CA GLY A 116 7.69 9.51 6.44
C GLY A 116 8.45 9.35 5.14
N ILE A 117 9.73 8.99 5.18
CA ILE A 117 10.47 8.61 3.96
C ILE A 117 10.11 7.17 3.60
N THR A 118 9.91 6.93 2.31
CA THR A 118 9.55 5.62 1.77
C THR A 118 10.68 4.96 0.97
N GLY A 119 11.84 5.62 0.89
CA GLY A 119 13.02 5.10 0.20
C GLY A 119 14.27 5.91 0.54
N PHE A 120 15.43 5.34 0.28
CA PHE A 120 16.75 5.94 0.48
C PHE A 120 17.44 6.00 -0.88
N ASP A 121 17.85 7.20 -1.25
CA ASP A 121 18.48 7.46 -2.54
C ASP A 121 19.88 8.04 -2.29
N THR A 122 20.92 7.28 -2.66
CA THR A 122 22.31 7.66 -2.50
C THR A 122 22.74 8.82 -3.41
N ASP A 123 21.98 9.06 -4.50
CA ASP A 123 22.22 10.20 -5.38
C ASP A 123 21.62 11.50 -4.83
N MET A 124 20.59 11.41 -3.99
CA MET A 124 19.87 12.54 -3.41
C MET A 124 20.22 12.82 -1.95
N MET A 125 20.67 11.80 -1.21
CA MET A 125 21.04 11.90 0.20
C MET A 125 22.55 11.96 0.37
N SER A 126 23.01 12.89 1.18
CA SER A 126 24.42 12.97 1.54
C SER A 126 24.86 11.80 2.45
N TRP A 127 26.15 11.52 2.45
CA TRP A 127 26.74 10.52 3.36
C TRP A 127 26.36 10.78 4.83
N ALA A 128 26.36 12.05 5.25
CA ALA A 128 26.00 12.43 6.63
C ALA A 128 24.53 12.16 6.96
N GLU A 129 23.62 12.34 6.00
CA GLU A 129 22.20 12.01 6.17
C GLU A 129 22.01 10.50 6.31
N LEU A 130 22.64 9.68 5.47
CA LEU A 130 22.59 8.22 5.55
C LEU A 130 23.16 7.71 6.89
N GLN A 131 24.27 8.28 7.37
CA GLN A 131 24.82 7.97 8.69
C GLN A 131 23.85 8.37 9.82
N SER A 132 23.18 9.51 9.69
CA SER A 132 22.16 9.93 10.66
C SER A 132 20.99 8.93 10.72
N TYR A 133 20.55 8.44 9.57
CA TYR A 133 19.53 7.37 9.51
C TYR A 133 20.01 6.07 10.11
N LYS A 134 21.27 5.67 9.87
CA LYS A 134 21.86 4.48 10.52
C LYS A 134 21.74 4.58 12.04
N ILE A 135 22.19 5.70 12.61
CA ILE A 135 22.12 5.93 14.07
C ILE A 135 20.68 5.87 14.56
N LYS A 136 19.75 6.48 13.82
CA LYS A 136 18.32 6.46 14.14
C LYS A 136 17.77 5.04 14.18
N PHE A 137 18.12 4.20 13.19
CA PHE A 137 17.66 2.83 13.12
C PHE A 137 18.29 1.94 14.20
N VAL A 138 19.58 2.11 14.50
CA VAL A 138 20.22 1.42 15.62
C VAL A 138 19.51 1.74 16.93
N ASN A 139 19.21 3.00 17.21
CA ASN A 139 18.52 3.41 18.41
C ASN A 139 17.09 2.85 18.46
N ALA A 140 16.36 2.89 17.37
CA ALA A 140 15.02 2.33 17.27
C ALA A 140 15.03 0.80 17.47
N LEU A 141 16.03 0.10 16.91
CA LEU A 141 16.19 -1.35 17.05
C LEU A 141 16.52 -1.74 18.51
N ASN A 142 17.43 -1.01 19.14
CA ASN A 142 17.76 -1.25 20.55
C ASN A 142 16.51 -1.10 21.42
N LYS A 143 15.75 -0.03 21.23
CA LYS A 143 14.49 0.20 21.94
C LYS A 143 13.48 -0.93 21.68
N TYR A 144 13.31 -1.34 20.43
CA TYR A 144 12.42 -2.45 20.08
C TYR A 144 12.83 -3.74 20.82
N ASN A 145 14.11 -4.08 20.79
CA ASN A 145 14.63 -5.30 21.44
C ASN A 145 14.55 -5.24 22.96
N GLU A 146 14.71 -4.08 23.59
CA GLU A 146 14.50 -3.86 25.03
C GLU A 146 13.03 -4.07 25.42
N GLU A 147 12.09 -3.62 24.57
CA GLU A 147 10.65 -3.80 24.77
C GLU A 147 10.19 -5.25 24.49
N HIS A 148 10.99 -6.02 23.72
CA HIS A 148 10.69 -7.38 23.30
C HIS A 148 11.85 -8.36 23.61
N PRO A 149 12.26 -8.54 24.89
CA PRO A 149 13.46 -9.31 25.24
C PRO A 149 13.39 -10.77 24.83
N ASP A 150 12.18 -11.37 24.84
CA ASP A 150 11.97 -12.77 24.45
C ASP A 150 11.77 -12.96 22.93
N SER A 151 11.59 -11.87 22.19
CA SER A 151 11.37 -11.88 20.74
C SER A 151 12.05 -10.68 20.05
N PRO A 152 13.40 -10.60 20.11
CA PRO A 152 14.13 -9.54 19.43
C PRO A 152 13.90 -9.62 17.92
N LEU A 153 14.05 -8.49 17.22
CA LEU A 153 13.74 -8.40 15.80
C LEU A 153 14.64 -9.33 14.98
N ARG A 154 14.02 -10.25 14.27
CA ARG A 154 14.67 -11.19 13.36
C ARG A 154 14.15 -10.99 11.94
N ASP A 155 15.00 -11.29 10.99
CA ASP A 155 14.63 -11.30 9.58
C ASP A 155 13.79 -12.54 9.22
N GLU A 156 13.39 -12.63 7.97
CA GLU A 156 12.60 -13.73 7.40
C GLU A 156 13.30 -15.08 7.46
N ASN A 157 14.63 -15.11 7.70
CA ASN A 157 15.45 -16.31 7.86
C ASN A 157 15.73 -16.65 9.34
N GLY A 158 15.18 -15.85 10.27
CA GLY A 158 15.40 -16.00 11.70
C GLY A 158 16.71 -15.42 12.23
N VAL A 159 17.47 -14.68 11.39
CA VAL A 159 18.70 -14.00 11.78
C VAL A 159 18.37 -12.68 12.48
N LEU A 160 19.12 -12.34 13.52
CA LEU A 160 18.94 -11.03 14.20
C LEU A 160 19.20 -9.88 13.23
N VAL A 161 18.28 -8.93 13.19
CA VAL A 161 18.47 -7.69 12.43
C VAL A 161 19.55 -6.83 13.09
N THR A 162 20.45 -6.30 12.29
CA THR A 162 21.53 -5.36 12.68
C THR A 162 21.69 -4.25 11.66
N PHE A 163 22.28 -3.11 12.04
CA PHE A 163 22.63 -1.99 11.15
C PHE A 163 24.11 -1.64 11.24
#